data_cb92ae3f8d20adb10f223e99914a215a
#
_entry.id   cb92ae3f8d20adb10f223e99914a215a
#
_cell.length_a   1.000
_cell.length_b   1.000
_cell.length_c   1.000
_cell.angle_alpha   90.00
_cell.angle_beta   90.00
_cell.angle_gamma   90.00
#
_symmetry.space_group_name_H-M   'P 1'
#
loop_
_entity.id
_entity.type
_entity.pdbx_description
1 polymer ?
#
loop_
_entity_poly.entity_id
_entity_poly.type
_entity_poly.pdbx_seq_one_letter_code
_entity_poly.pdbx_strand_id
1 'polypeptide(L)'
;MFKRTLLAALASVALFAACDKEKEKEEVIPVSFSSFGFYAKDNADVLKTDYIVDNVTSDAISFTLPYGTDPEALKSLVPEFTVTEGASVNVADASGAPDGKDIVSGVTAVDFSSPVQLVVFLKNNFKAYSVTVKIAEPAKWGKVAESSLSVKSDPVFAVSPKDGAVYVAGSSPNAEGVAEPHIFKLDGSELKDVAGALAATNSDYFAVDICPDGTPYVSFLDKGVKKQCVMKVSGSKAELVGAADALYLTAGGSNSAVGLFALSASDIWCAQYNNERKVLVERRALNLAHFDGSAWTNAISIPGRNAKDYASCVLGKYVAGVPYLFIYNQNTQSVSLYKYASNAWSAVFESLKMKKADGTTDATLNLRAFDFDIATNGDIYVMAGGDYSVEKVYNLAVVKIAAKDNAQTIIGGEMSVDIDEYRSASMGLDANDVPYVVYTKPEGEVKYACITTIDPKAKTWTEGEKLSSSPSDFVVIRFTENGLGYVVSKETIGENTKYVLYSTAE
;
A
#
# COMPACT_ATOMS: atom_id res chain seq x y z
N MET A 1 41.47 -13.62 -8.10
CA MET A 1 42.14 -14.94 -8.19
C MET A 1 41.47 -15.90 -7.24
N PHE A 2 40.73 -16.81 -7.75
CA PHE A 2 40.48 -18.22 -7.49
C PHE A 2 39.09 -18.59 -8.05
N LYS A 3 39.09 -18.98 -9.33
CA LYS A 3 38.05 -19.80 -9.93
C LYS A 3 38.17 -21.21 -9.31
N ARG A 4 37.09 -21.76 -8.83
CA ARG A 4 36.97 -23.23 -8.70
C ARG A 4 35.70 -23.70 -9.39
N THR A 5 35.95 -24.29 -10.53
CA THR A 5 35.08 -25.08 -11.38
C THR A 5 34.67 -26.34 -10.60
N LEU A 6 33.35 -26.58 -10.49
CA LEU A 6 32.88 -27.90 -10.05
C LEU A 6 32.47 -28.67 -11.32
N LEU A 7 33.32 -29.66 -11.65
CA LEU A 7 33.07 -30.63 -12.74
C LEU A 7 32.16 -31.72 -12.16
N ALA A 8 30.97 -31.89 -12.77
CA ALA A 8 30.14 -33.06 -12.53
C ALA A 8 30.78 -34.30 -13.15
N ALA A 9 30.97 -35.33 -12.32
CA ALA A 9 31.45 -36.63 -12.79
C ALA A 9 30.28 -37.41 -13.46
N LEU A 10 30.36 -37.58 -14.76
CA LEU A 10 29.62 -38.63 -15.46
C LEU A 10 30.30 -39.98 -15.16
N ALA A 11 29.60 -40.83 -14.44
CA ALA A 11 29.99 -42.22 -14.31
C ALA A 11 29.46 -43.01 -15.49
N SER A 12 30.35 -43.39 -16.38
CA SER A 12 30.11 -44.34 -17.46
C SER A 12 29.96 -45.75 -16.92
N VAL A 13 28.84 -46.40 -17.22
CA VAL A 13 28.68 -47.85 -17.05
C VAL A 13 28.89 -48.50 -18.43
N ALA A 14 29.99 -49.26 -18.54
CA ALA A 14 30.27 -50.08 -19.70
C ALA A 14 30.11 -51.55 -19.38
N LEU A 15 29.35 -52.22 -20.24
CA LEU A 15 29.40 -53.59 -20.70
C LEU A 15 29.44 -54.77 -19.71
N PHE A 16 28.33 -55.53 -19.76
CA PHE A 16 28.45 -57.01 -19.91
C PHE A 16 27.57 -57.46 -21.08
N ALA A 17 28.19 -58.03 -22.08
CA ALA A 17 27.53 -58.69 -23.18
C ALA A 17 27.30 -60.17 -22.90
N ALA A 18 26.23 -60.69 -23.48
CA ALA A 18 25.95 -62.08 -23.80
C ALA A 18 25.03 -62.86 -22.86
N CYS A 19 23.76 -62.88 -23.26
CA CYS A 19 23.01 -64.12 -23.49
C CYS A 19 21.74 -63.78 -24.23
N ASP A 20 21.58 -64.33 -25.43
CA ASP A 20 20.38 -64.23 -26.29
C ASP A 20 19.16 -64.81 -25.54
N LYS A 21 18.24 -63.94 -25.20
CA LYS A 21 16.80 -64.12 -25.16
C LYS A 21 16.24 -62.81 -25.68
N GLU A 22 15.38 -62.84 -26.67
CA GLU A 22 14.59 -61.69 -27.09
C GLU A 22 13.97 -61.05 -25.84
N LYS A 23 14.64 -60.06 -25.30
CA LYS A 23 14.05 -59.14 -24.35
C LYS A 23 13.17 -58.23 -25.20
N GLU A 24 11.87 -58.36 -25.05
CA GLU A 24 10.97 -57.26 -25.38
C GLU A 24 11.67 -55.95 -25.00
N LYS A 25 11.90 -55.07 -25.94
CA LYS A 25 12.40 -53.73 -25.67
C LYS A 25 11.34 -53.10 -24.77
N GLU A 26 11.59 -53.06 -23.49
CA GLU A 26 10.76 -52.32 -22.54
C GLU A 26 10.69 -50.90 -23.09
N GLU A 27 9.51 -50.48 -23.51
CA GLU A 27 9.29 -49.15 -24.10
C GLU A 27 9.61 -48.15 -22.99
N VAL A 28 10.66 -47.35 -23.16
CA VAL A 28 11.08 -46.33 -22.20
C VAL A 28 10.05 -45.21 -22.24
N ILE A 29 9.08 -45.24 -21.34
CA ILE A 29 8.10 -44.18 -21.19
C ILE A 29 8.81 -42.98 -20.58
N PRO A 30 8.92 -41.83 -21.27
CA PRO A 30 9.53 -40.63 -20.68
C PRO A 30 8.71 -40.17 -19.47
N VAL A 31 9.37 -39.90 -18.36
CA VAL A 31 8.74 -39.38 -17.15
C VAL A 31 9.02 -37.90 -16.99
N SER A 32 8.01 -37.10 -16.69
CA SER A 32 8.15 -35.65 -16.55
C SER A 32 6.99 -35.03 -15.76
N PHE A 33 7.23 -33.82 -15.23
CA PHE A 33 6.15 -32.90 -14.91
C PHE A 33 5.58 -32.33 -16.21
N SER A 34 4.26 -32.27 -16.33
CA SER A 34 3.58 -31.47 -17.35
C SER A 34 3.22 -30.09 -16.78
N SER A 35 2.91 -29.99 -15.50
CA SER A 35 2.75 -28.73 -14.76
C SER A 35 3.32 -28.85 -13.36
N PHE A 36 3.73 -27.72 -12.78
CA PHE A 36 4.20 -27.65 -11.39
C PHE A 36 3.95 -26.25 -10.83
N GLY A 37 3.49 -26.16 -9.57
CA GLY A 37 3.30 -24.85 -8.95
C GLY A 37 2.84 -24.91 -7.51
N PHE A 38 2.51 -23.72 -6.99
CA PHE A 38 1.94 -23.52 -5.68
C PHE A 38 0.63 -22.75 -5.84
N TYR A 39 -0.48 -23.36 -5.45
CA TYR A 39 -1.80 -22.77 -5.54
C TYR A 39 -2.18 -22.10 -4.23
N ALA A 40 -2.79 -20.92 -4.30
CA ALA A 40 -3.24 -20.18 -3.14
C ALA A 40 -4.26 -20.96 -2.31
N LYS A 41 -5.12 -21.79 -2.94
CA LYS A 41 -6.10 -22.64 -2.24
C LYS A 41 -5.46 -23.64 -1.27
N ASP A 42 -4.24 -24.14 -1.57
CA ASP A 42 -3.51 -25.13 -0.78
C ASP A 42 -2.48 -24.49 0.16
N ASN A 43 -2.20 -23.20 -0.04
CA ASN A 43 -1.22 -22.38 0.70
C ASN A 43 -1.85 -21.06 1.15
N ALA A 44 -3.11 -21.04 1.58
CA ALA A 44 -3.90 -19.83 1.80
C ALA A 44 -3.33 -18.87 2.86
N ASP A 45 -2.57 -19.40 3.83
CA ASP A 45 -1.91 -18.57 4.85
C ASP A 45 -0.63 -17.89 4.34
N VAL A 46 -0.16 -18.26 3.11
CA VAL A 46 1.13 -17.82 2.54
C VAL A 46 0.93 -17.08 1.23
N LEU A 47 0.06 -17.58 0.38
CA LEU A 47 -0.12 -17.12 -1.00
C LEU A 47 -1.49 -16.49 -1.23
N LYS A 48 -1.53 -15.35 -1.91
CA LYS A 48 -2.77 -14.69 -2.36
C LYS A 48 -3.15 -15.05 -3.79
N THR A 49 -2.17 -15.45 -4.58
CA THR A 49 -2.31 -15.83 -6.00
C THR A 49 -1.57 -17.12 -6.26
N ASP A 50 -1.90 -17.77 -7.36
CA ASP A 50 -1.25 -18.99 -7.80
C ASP A 50 0.10 -18.69 -8.48
N TYR A 51 1.09 -19.55 -8.25
CA TYR A 51 2.40 -19.55 -8.89
C TYR A 51 2.60 -20.83 -9.63
N ILE A 52 2.36 -20.83 -10.94
CA ILE A 52 2.28 -22.05 -11.76
C ILE A 52 3.22 -21.95 -12.96
N VAL A 53 3.88 -23.05 -13.27
CA VAL A 53 4.56 -23.29 -14.55
C VAL A 53 3.77 -24.35 -15.30
N ASP A 54 3.01 -23.93 -16.30
CA ASP A 54 2.40 -24.82 -17.29
C ASP A 54 3.43 -25.21 -18.34
N ASN A 55 3.43 -26.48 -18.76
CA ASN A 55 4.40 -27.03 -19.70
C ASN A 55 5.86 -26.95 -19.23
N VAL A 56 6.18 -27.75 -18.21
CA VAL A 56 7.53 -27.85 -17.65
C VAL A 56 8.49 -28.42 -18.69
N THR A 57 9.32 -27.55 -19.28
CA THR A 57 10.32 -27.91 -20.30
C THR A 57 11.75 -27.96 -19.77
N SER A 58 11.99 -27.42 -18.58
CA SER A 58 13.32 -27.35 -17.92
C SER A 58 13.37 -28.25 -16.69
N ASP A 59 14.53 -28.82 -16.45
CA ASP A 59 14.80 -29.56 -15.23
C ASP A 59 15.09 -28.64 -14.02
N ALA A 60 15.23 -27.34 -14.24
CA ALA A 60 15.29 -26.30 -13.22
C ALA A 60 13.99 -25.49 -13.22
N ILE A 61 13.24 -25.58 -12.12
CA ILE A 61 12.00 -24.84 -11.89
C ILE A 61 12.27 -23.79 -10.83
N SER A 62 11.90 -22.54 -11.08
CA SER A 62 12.15 -21.46 -10.13
C SER A 62 10.92 -20.60 -9.95
N PHE A 63 10.61 -20.28 -8.69
CA PHE A 63 9.55 -19.37 -8.30
C PHE A 63 10.13 -18.22 -7.47
N THR A 64 9.54 -17.05 -7.65
CA THR A 64 9.80 -15.90 -6.79
C THR A 64 8.49 -15.48 -6.14
N LEU A 65 8.37 -15.72 -4.84
CA LEU A 65 7.23 -15.29 -4.03
C LEU A 65 7.37 -13.79 -3.67
N PRO A 66 6.28 -13.10 -3.36
CA PRO A 66 6.31 -11.67 -3.03
C PRO A 66 7.21 -11.35 -1.84
N TYR A 67 7.78 -10.15 -1.83
CA TYR A 67 8.33 -9.58 -0.61
C TYR A 67 7.27 -9.55 0.49
N GLY A 68 7.67 -9.77 1.74
CA GLY A 68 6.74 -9.91 2.86
C GLY A 68 6.30 -11.35 3.15
N THR A 69 6.53 -12.30 2.22
CA THR A 69 6.33 -13.73 2.53
C THR A 69 7.22 -14.15 3.70
N ASP A 70 6.64 -14.80 4.70
CA ASP A 70 7.39 -15.33 5.83
C ASP A 70 8.36 -16.43 5.37
N PRO A 71 9.69 -16.30 5.56
CA PRO A 71 10.64 -17.35 5.17
C PRO A 71 10.39 -18.70 5.84
N GLU A 72 9.80 -18.72 7.05
CA GLU A 72 9.42 -19.96 7.73
C GLU A 72 8.32 -20.72 7.01
N ALA A 73 7.44 -20.01 6.29
CA ALA A 73 6.39 -20.61 5.50
C ALA A 73 6.93 -21.46 4.33
N LEU A 74 8.13 -21.17 3.82
CA LEU A 74 8.76 -21.98 2.79
C LEU A 74 9.02 -23.43 3.25
N LYS A 75 9.09 -23.68 4.55
CA LYS A 75 9.32 -25.01 5.12
C LYS A 75 8.13 -25.96 5.00
N SER A 76 6.98 -25.46 4.60
CA SER A 76 5.73 -26.22 4.55
C SER A 76 4.84 -25.90 3.36
N LEU A 77 5.43 -25.49 2.24
CA LEU A 77 4.65 -25.24 1.02
C LEU A 77 4.12 -26.57 0.43
N VAL A 78 2.87 -26.53 0.01
CA VAL A 78 2.20 -27.67 -0.63
C VAL A 78 2.26 -27.48 -2.16
N PRO A 79 3.08 -28.26 -2.89
CA PRO A 79 3.13 -28.20 -4.35
C PRO A 79 1.93 -28.93 -4.97
N GLU A 80 1.39 -28.38 -6.05
CA GLU A 80 0.45 -29.06 -6.91
C GLU A 80 1.12 -29.28 -8.28
N PHE A 81 0.99 -30.48 -8.82
CA PHE A 81 1.66 -30.86 -10.06
C PHE A 81 0.90 -31.92 -10.84
N THR A 82 1.18 -31.99 -12.12
CA THR A 82 0.74 -33.09 -13.00
C THR A 82 1.98 -33.76 -13.57
N VAL A 83 1.99 -35.09 -13.54
CA VAL A 83 3.11 -35.91 -14.06
C VAL A 83 2.62 -36.89 -15.12
N THR A 84 3.57 -37.54 -15.79
CA THR A 84 3.30 -38.69 -16.68
C THR A 84 2.40 -39.69 -15.97
N GLU A 85 1.39 -40.20 -16.66
CA GLU A 85 0.40 -41.14 -16.10
C GLU A 85 1.07 -42.35 -15.45
N GLY A 86 0.66 -42.63 -14.22
CA GLY A 86 1.21 -43.70 -13.36
C GLY A 86 2.57 -43.43 -12.73
N ALA A 87 3.16 -42.24 -12.95
CA ALA A 87 4.41 -41.85 -12.28
C ALA A 87 4.14 -41.36 -10.86
N SER A 88 5.12 -41.56 -9.97
CA SER A 88 5.18 -41.00 -8.61
C SER A 88 6.22 -39.89 -8.52
N VAL A 89 6.12 -39.08 -7.46
CA VAL A 89 7.06 -38.00 -7.14
C VAL A 89 7.59 -38.17 -5.73
N ASN A 90 8.92 -38.13 -5.58
CA ASN A 90 9.60 -38.15 -4.27
C ASN A 90 10.60 -37.00 -4.16
N VAL A 91 11.05 -36.71 -2.96
CA VAL A 91 12.28 -35.95 -2.75
C VAL A 91 13.49 -36.85 -3.04
N ALA A 92 14.51 -36.32 -3.69
CA ALA A 92 15.75 -37.07 -3.88
C ALA A 92 16.49 -37.23 -2.57
N ASP A 93 17.03 -38.44 -2.34
CA ASP A 93 18.00 -38.68 -1.27
C ASP A 93 19.40 -38.11 -1.59
N ALA A 94 20.36 -38.30 -0.72
CA ALA A 94 21.72 -37.80 -0.90
C ALA A 94 22.45 -38.41 -2.14
N SER A 95 21.95 -39.51 -2.70
CA SER A 95 22.47 -40.14 -3.92
C SER A 95 21.78 -39.65 -5.18
N GLY A 96 20.70 -38.83 -5.04
CA GLY A 96 19.84 -38.38 -6.14
C GLY A 96 18.76 -39.39 -6.52
N ALA A 97 18.55 -40.44 -5.75
CA ALA A 97 17.49 -41.41 -5.92
C ALA A 97 16.23 -41.01 -5.14
N PRO A 98 15.03 -41.56 -5.49
CA PRO A 98 13.81 -41.34 -4.71
C PRO A 98 14.01 -41.80 -3.24
N ASP A 99 13.61 -40.96 -2.28
CA ASP A 99 13.71 -41.27 -0.84
C ASP A 99 12.66 -42.30 -0.36
N GLY A 100 11.78 -42.71 -1.24
CA GLY A 100 10.71 -43.70 -1.00
C GLY A 100 9.48 -43.12 -0.30
N LYS A 101 9.37 -41.80 -0.20
CA LYS A 101 8.20 -41.11 0.34
C LYS A 101 7.48 -40.35 -0.78
N ASP A 102 6.30 -40.81 -1.14
CA ASP A 102 5.51 -40.17 -2.17
C ASP A 102 5.03 -38.79 -1.73
N ILE A 103 5.26 -37.80 -2.60
CA ILE A 103 4.63 -36.49 -2.51
C ILE A 103 3.31 -36.56 -3.25
N VAL A 104 2.23 -36.31 -2.54
CA VAL A 104 0.87 -36.23 -3.11
C VAL A 104 0.58 -34.80 -3.50
N SER A 105 0.31 -34.58 -4.80
CA SER A 105 -0.03 -33.27 -5.37
C SER A 105 -1.19 -32.60 -4.62
N GLY A 106 -1.03 -31.34 -4.21
CA GLY A 106 -2.04 -30.57 -3.48
C GLY A 106 -2.26 -31.01 -2.02
N VAL A 107 -1.42 -31.91 -1.47
CA VAL A 107 -1.61 -32.46 -0.12
C VAL A 107 -0.34 -32.48 0.72
N THR A 108 0.78 -32.95 0.15
CA THR A 108 2.01 -33.12 0.92
C THR A 108 2.82 -31.84 0.99
N ALA A 109 3.05 -31.33 2.19
CA ALA A 109 3.94 -30.20 2.41
C ALA A 109 5.41 -30.62 2.23
N VAL A 110 6.19 -29.74 1.60
CA VAL A 110 7.63 -29.92 1.34
C VAL A 110 8.40 -28.67 1.78
N ASP A 111 9.61 -28.86 2.32
CA ASP A 111 10.49 -27.78 2.73
C ASP A 111 11.26 -27.21 1.52
N PHE A 112 10.88 -26.03 1.05
CA PHE A 112 11.52 -25.28 -0.03
C PHE A 112 12.38 -24.11 0.49
N SER A 113 12.75 -24.08 1.78
CA SER A 113 13.66 -23.05 2.31
C SER A 113 15.06 -23.10 1.71
N SER A 114 15.38 -24.19 1.03
CA SER A 114 16.55 -24.39 0.16
C SER A 114 16.12 -25.09 -1.14
N PRO A 115 16.95 -25.09 -2.20
CA PRO A 115 16.64 -25.82 -3.43
C PRO A 115 16.36 -27.30 -3.17
N VAL A 116 15.25 -27.82 -3.67
CA VAL A 116 14.80 -29.19 -3.49
C VAL A 116 14.95 -29.96 -4.80
N GLN A 117 15.51 -31.14 -4.73
CA GLN A 117 15.55 -32.09 -5.85
C GLN A 117 14.30 -32.98 -5.75
N LEU A 118 13.40 -32.87 -6.73
CA LEU A 118 12.25 -33.74 -6.89
C LEU A 118 12.51 -34.76 -7.98
N VAL A 119 12.16 -36.01 -7.74
CA VAL A 119 12.31 -37.10 -8.70
C VAL A 119 10.94 -37.60 -9.13
N VAL A 120 10.64 -37.46 -10.43
CA VAL A 120 9.51 -38.14 -11.07
C VAL A 120 9.97 -39.48 -11.53
N PHE A 121 9.30 -40.56 -11.11
CA PHE A 121 9.71 -41.91 -11.47
C PHE A 121 8.53 -42.83 -11.82
N LEU A 122 8.79 -43.75 -12.73
CA LEU A 122 7.86 -44.78 -13.14
C LEU A 122 8.66 -46.05 -13.45
N LYS A 123 8.45 -47.11 -12.68
CA LYS A 123 9.23 -48.37 -12.77
C LYS A 123 10.75 -48.08 -12.65
N ASN A 124 11.50 -48.29 -13.73
CA ASN A 124 12.96 -48.10 -13.77
C ASN A 124 13.37 -46.77 -14.38
N ASN A 125 12.42 -45.92 -14.80
CA ASN A 125 12.67 -44.61 -15.38
C ASN A 125 12.48 -43.53 -14.33
N PHE A 126 13.39 -42.58 -14.27
CA PHE A 126 13.26 -41.41 -13.41
C PHE A 126 13.83 -40.18 -14.08
N LYS A 127 13.34 -39.03 -13.66
CA LYS A 127 13.84 -37.71 -14.03
C LYS A 127 13.86 -36.81 -12.83
N ALA A 128 15.01 -36.19 -12.57
CA ALA A 128 15.18 -35.26 -11.46
C ALA A 128 14.94 -33.82 -11.92
N TYR A 129 14.33 -33.04 -11.04
CA TYR A 129 14.06 -31.61 -11.20
C TYR A 129 14.57 -30.85 -10.00
N SER A 130 15.26 -29.74 -10.24
CA SER A 130 15.67 -28.81 -9.16
C SER A 130 14.61 -27.72 -9.04
N VAL A 131 13.91 -27.69 -7.91
CA VAL A 131 12.92 -26.67 -7.60
C VAL A 131 13.52 -25.66 -6.62
N THR A 132 13.50 -24.38 -6.98
CA THR A 132 13.99 -23.27 -6.15
C THR A 132 12.87 -22.28 -5.92
N VAL A 133 12.61 -21.97 -4.65
CA VAL A 133 11.67 -20.92 -4.25
C VAL A 133 12.46 -19.79 -3.59
N LYS A 134 12.26 -18.57 -4.06
CA LYS A 134 12.88 -17.36 -3.54
C LYS A 134 11.81 -16.40 -3.07
N ILE A 135 12.14 -15.51 -2.16
CA ILE A 135 11.33 -14.35 -1.81
C ILE A 135 11.94 -13.15 -2.54
N ALA A 136 11.09 -12.30 -3.11
CA ALA A 136 11.52 -11.08 -3.77
C ALA A 136 12.20 -10.13 -2.77
N GLU A 137 13.11 -9.32 -3.28
CA GLU A 137 13.66 -8.18 -2.53
C GLU A 137 12.58 -7.10 -2.35
N PRO A 138 12.70 -6.19 -1.36
CA PRO A 138 11.81 -5.05 -1.22
C PRO A 138 11.83 -4.19 -2.48
N ALA A 139 10.73 -3.51 -2.74
CA ALA A 139 10.61 -2.62 -3.88
C ALA A 139 11.68 -1.51 -3.82
N LYS A 140 12.33 -1.24 -4.94
CA LYS A 140 13.27 -0.13 -5.09
C LYS A 140 12.52 1.13 -5.50
N TRP A 141 12.89 2.25 -4.91
CA TRP A 141 12.26 3.53 -5.15
C TRP A 141 13.19 4.45 -5.93
N GLY A 142 12.67 5.07 -6.96
CA GLY A 142 13.41 6.02 -7.79
C GLY A 142 12.67 7.34 -7.98
N LYS A 143 13.40 8.45 -8.10
CA LYS A 143 12.83 9.74 -8.48
C LYS A 143 12.33 9.66 -9.91
N VAL A 144 11.05 10.01 -10.12
CA VAL A 144 10.39 9.98 -11.44
C VAL A 144 10.22 11.38 -12.01
N ALA A 145 9.76 12.34 -11.19
CA ALA A 145 9.41 13.66 -11.68
C ALA A 145 9.52 14.73 -10.58
N GLU A 146 9.53 16.00 -11.00
CA GLU A 146 9.34 17.14 -10.11
C GLU A 146 8.35 18.16 -10.71
N SER A 147 7.74 18.99 -9.84
CA SER A 147 6.74 19.97 -10.29
C SER A 147 7.37 21.06 -11.15
N SER A 148 6.65 21.42 -12.23
CA SER A 148 7.03 22.51 -13.14
C SER A 148 7.11 23.87 -12.43
N LEU A 149 6.28 24.09 -11.42
CA LEU A 149 6.22 25.32 -10.62
C LEU A 149 6.84 25.14 -9.24
N SER A 150 7.22 26.22 -8.57
CA SER A 150 7.45 26.25 -7.13
C SER A 150 6.14 26.09 -6.37
N VAL A 151 6.18 25.47 -5.19
CA VAL A 151 4.98 25.14 -4.40
C VAL A 151 5.07 25.66 -2.96
N LYS A 152 3.92 25.78 -2.29
CA LYS A 152 3.84 26.26 -0.89
C LYS A 152 3.17 25.30 0.05
N SER A 153 1.98 24.76 -0.31
CA SER A 153 1.23 23.85 0.58
C SER A 153 1.84 22.46 0.62
N ASP A 154 1.39 21.66 1.56
CA ASP A 154 1.64 20.22 1.57
C ASP A 154 0.90 19.58 0.38
N PRO A 155 1.50 18.60 -0.30
CA PRO A 155 0.88 17.93 -1.44
C PRO A 155 -0.19 16.93 -0.99
N VAL A 156 -1.21 16.78 -1.82
CA VAL A 156 -2.08 15.60 -1.85
C VAL A 156 -2.03 15.01 -3.25
N PHE A 157 -2.21 13.70 -3.39
CA PHE A 157 -2.21 13.10 -4.71
C PHE A 157 -3.18 11.93 -4.84
N ALA A 158 -3.59 11.68 -6.05
CA ALA A 158 -4.42 10.55 -6.44
C ALA A 158 -3.92 9.93 -7.75
N VAL A 159 -4.22 8.67 -7.94
CA VAL A 159 -3.94 7.93 -9.17
C VAL A 159 -5.26 7.62 -9.85
N SER A 160 -5.35 7.89 -11.14
CA SER A 160 -6.55 7.66 -11.93
C SER A 160 -6.85 6.17 -12.05
N PRO A 161 -8.03 5.70 -11.65
CA PRO A 161 -8.42 4.30 -11.78
C PRO A 161 -8.63 3.90 -13.25
N LYS A 162 -8.81 4.89 -14.15
CA LYS A 162 -9.04 4.65 -15.56
C LYS A 162 -7.78 4.30 -16.33
N ASP A 163 -6.70 5.03 -16.10
CA ASP A 163 -5.49 4.99 -16.95
C ASP A 163 -4.18 5.03 -16.17
N GLY A 164 -4.23 4.99 -14.83
CA GLY A 164 -3.05 5.05 -13.96
C GLY A 164 -2.35 6.42 -13.91
N ALA A 165 -2.94 7.46 -14.48
CA ALA A 165 -2.34 8.79 -14.46
C ALA A 165 -2.25 9.34 -13.03
N VAL A 166 -1.07 9.87 -12.66
CA VAL A 166 -0.82 10.45 -11.34
C VAL A 166 -1.09 11.94 -11.36
N TYR A 167 -1.89 12.40 -10.41
CA TYR A 167 -2.20 13.82 -10.21
C TYR A 167 -1.80 14.25 -8.80
N VAL A 168 -1.14 15.41 -8.69
CA VAL A 168 -0.74 16.03 -7.42
C VAL A 168 -1.41 17.38 -7.31
N ALA A 169 -2.08 17.68 -6.21
CA ALA A 169 -2.69 18.98 -5.97
C ALA A 169 -2.06 19.69 -4.77
N GLY A 170 -2.03 21.01 -4.85
CA GLY A 170 -1.50 21.90 -3.83
C GLY A 170 -1.49 23.34 -4.30
N SER A 171 -0.73 24.21 -3.63
CA SER A 171 -0.66 25.61 -4.01
C SER A 171 0.70 26.00 -4.55
N SER A 172 0.69 26.96 -5.51
CA SER A 172 1.85 27.60 -6.10
C SER A 172 1.76 29.12 -5.91
N PRO A 173 2.86 29.82 -5.62
CA PRO A 173 2.85 31.26 -5.49
C PRO A 173 2.69 31.92 -6.87
N ASN A 174 1.76 32.88 -6.99
CA ASN A 174 1.73 33.79 -8.15
C ASN A 174 2.81 34.89 -8.03
N ALA A 175 2.80 35.85 -8.95
CA ALA A 175 3.80 36.94 -8.97
C ALA A 175 3.77 37.85 -7.72
N GLU A 176 2.62 37.97 -7.07
CA GLU A 176 2.40 38.69 -5.82
C GLU A 176 2.68 37.85 -4.58
N GLY A 177 3.04 36.56 -4.75
CA GLY A 177 3.33 35.61 -3.67
C GLY A 177 2.08 34.99 -3.03
N VAL A 178 0.88 35.18 -3.62
CA VAL A 178 -0.37 34.52 -3.20
C VAL A 178 -0.29 33.04 -3.55
N ALA A 179 -0.61 32.17 -2.60
CA ALA A 179 -0.60 30.72 -2.79
C ALA A 179 -1.89 30.26 -3.48
N GLU A 180 -1.92 30.28 -4.81
CA GLU A 180 -3.05 29.87 -5.63
C GLU A 180 -3.12 28.34 -5.75
N PRO A 181 -4.35 27.75 -5.84
CA PRO A 181 -4.52 26.29 -5.98
C PRO A 181 -4.15 25.82 -7.39
N HIS A 182 -3.39 24.76 -7.48
CA HIS A 182 -2.95 24.13 -8.73
C HIS A 182 -3.12 22.60 -8.67
N ILE A 183 -3.21 21.98 -9.85
CA ILE A 183 -3.13 20.54 -10.04
C ILE A 183 -2.07 20.23 -11.09
N PHE A 184 -1.21 19.29 -10.76
CA PHE A 184 -0.14 18.79 -11.62
C PHE A 184 -0.44 17.37 -12.06
N LYS A 185 -0.10 17.04 -13.30
CA LYS A 185 -0.18 15.67 -13.83
C LYS A 185 1.22 15.19 -14.20
N LEU A 186 1.50 13.92 -13.92
CA LEU A 186 2.73 13.28 -14.39
C LEU A 186 2.73 13.20 -15.92
N ASP A 187 3.74 13.80 -16.55
CA ASP A 187 3.99 13.77 -18.01
C ASP A 187 5.49 13.55 -18.24
N GLY A 188 5.87 12.31 -18.54
CA GLY A 188 7.28 11.92 -18.61
C GLY A 188 8.00 12.10 -17.27
N SER A 189 9.00 12.96 -17.22
CA SER A 189 9.80 13.27 -16.02
C SER A 189 9.40 14.57 -15.32
N GLU A 190 8.23 15.11 -15.62
CA GLU A 190 7.72 16.35 -15.06
C GLU A 190 6.33 16.18 -14.45
N LEU A 191 6.08 16.79 -13.29
CA LEU A 191 4.74 17.06 -12.78
C LEU A 191 4.29 18.40 -13.37
N LYS A 192 3.59 18.32 -14.50
CA LYS A 192 3.19 19.46 -15.31
C LYS A 192 1.90 20.07 -14.79
N ASP A 193 1.89 21.39 -14.61
CA ASP A 193 0.66 22.12 -14.30
C ASP A 193 -0.37 21.97 -15.43
N VAL A 194 -1.58 21.49 -15.08
CA VAL A 194 -2.61 21.08 -16.07
C VAL A 194 -3.47 22.25 -16.52
N ALA A 195 -3.87 23.12 -15.60
CA ALA A 195 -4.93 24.10 -15.84
C ALA A 195 -4.52 25.54 -15.47
N GLY A 196 -3.29 25.76 -15.01
CA GLY A 196 -2.93 27.02 -14.35
C GLY A 196 -3.60 27.11 -12.97
N ALA A 197 -3.70 28.31 -12.44
CA ALA A 197 -4.41 28.54 -11.18
C ALA A 197 -5.89 28.12 -11.29
N LEU A 198 -6.32 27.19 -10.42
CA LEU A 198 -7.72 26.73 -10.38
C LEU A 198 -8.68 27.84 -9.91
N ALA A 199 -8.17 28.78 -9.11
CA ALA A 199 -8.85 29.98 -8.64
C ALA A 199 -7.82 31.04 -8.24
N ALA A 200 -8.13 32.31 -8.47
CA ALA A 200 -7.28 33.45 -8.05
C ALA A 200 -7.51 33.76 -6.56
N THR A 201 -7.10 32.86 -5.68
CA THR A 201 -7.31 32.98 -4.23
C THR A 201 -6.18 32.31 -3.44
N ASN A 202 -5.90 32.83 -2.25
CA ASN A 202 -5.00 32.15 -1.31
C ASN A 202 -5.68 30.89 -0.77
N SER A 203 -5.05 29.75 -0.98
CA SER A 203 -5.64 28.43 -0.71
C SER A 203 -4.80 27.57 0.22
N ASP A 204 -5.47 26.61 0.88
CA ASP A 204 -4.88 25.60 1.76
C ASP A 204 -5.80 24.38 1.89
N TYR A 205 -5.38 23.34 2.63
CA TYR A 205 -6.17 22.14 2.96
C TYR A 205 -6.76 21.45 1.74
N PHE A 206 -5.86 20.89 0.95
CA PHE A 206 -6.21 20.22 -0.29
C PHE A 206 -6.71 18.80 -0.08
N ALA A 207 -7.63 18.40 -0.95
CA ALA A 207 -7.89 17.01 -1.29
C ALA A 207 -8.01 16.88 -2.81
N VAL A 208 -7.63 15.74 -3.34
CA VAL A 208 -7.77 15.42 -4.77
C VAL A 208 -8.33 14.02 -4.89
N ASP A 209 -9.23 13.87 -5.85
CA ASP A 209 -9.75 12.56 -6.25
C ASP A 209 -9.99 12.52 -7.76
N ILE A 210 -9.92 11.33 -8.32
CA ILE A 210 -10.11 11.09 -9.74
C ILE A 210 -11.34 10.21 -9.92
N CYS A 211 -12.35 10.79 -10.54
CA CYS A 211 -13.56 10.07 -10.89
C CYS A 211 -13.25 8.83 -11.75
N PRO A 212 -14.04 7.75 -11.69
CA PRO A 212 -13.85 6.56 -12.52
C PRO A 212 -13.76 6.80 -14.02
N ASP A 213 -14.30 7.91 -14.52
CA ASP A 213 -14.15 8.33 -15.92
C ASP A 213 -12.81 9.01 -16.25
N GLY A 214 -11.93 9.19 -15.25
CA GLY A 214 -10.64 9.84 -15.34
C GLY A 214 -10.65 11.36 -15.12
N THR A 215 -11.78 11.93 -14.73
CA THR A 215 -11.92 13.37 -14.47
C THR A 215 -11.38 13.72 -13.08
N PRO A 216 -10.39 14.62 -12.96
CA PRO A 216 -9.90 15.09 -11.67
C PRO A 216 -10.82 16.08 -10.99
N TYR A 217 -10.97 15.93 -9.68
CA TYR A 217 -11.61 16.88 -8.79
C TYR A 217 -10.63 17.32 -7.71
N VAL A 218 -10.59 18.60 -7.41
CA VAL A 218 -9.71 19.19 -6.38
C VAL A 218 -10.56 19.98 -5.40
N SER A 219 -10.45 19.66 -4.13
CA SER A 219 -11.03 20.45 -3.05
C SER A 219 -9.94 21.25 -2.34
N PHE A 220 -10.22 22.49 -2.01
CA PHE A 220 -9.33 23.37 -1.23
C PHE A 220 -10.12 24.41 -0.44
N LEU A 221 -9.52 24.92 0.64
CA LEU A 221 -10.03 26.07 1.35
C LEU A 221 -9.66 27.36 0.61
N ASP A 222 -10.66 28.14 0.18
CA ASP A 222 -10.49 29.54 -0.19
C ASP A 222 -10.40 30.39 1.10
N LYS A 223 -9.21 30.93 1.38
CA LYS A 223 -8.96 31.76 2.58
C LYS A 223 -9.61 33.13 2.50
N GLY A 224 -9.95 33.61 1.29
CA GLY A 224 -10.64 34.88 1.09
C GLY A 224 -12.06 34.83 1.61
N VAL A 225 -12.82 33.85 1.19
CA VAL A 225 -14.23 33.63 1.63
C VAL A 225 -14.35 32.67 2.82
N LYS A 226 -13.23 32.01 3.22
CA LYS A 226 -13.16 31.02 4.32
C LYS A 226 -14.09 29.83 4.13
N LYS A 227 -14.24 29.38 2.89
CA LYS A 227 -15.09 28.25 2.51
C LYS A 227 -14.31 27.23 1.71
N GLN A 228 -14.73 25.99 1.83
CA GLN A 228 -14.23 24.91 0.98
C GLN A 228 -14.84 25.05 -0.42
N CYS A 229 -13.99 24.90 -1.44
CA CYS A 229 -14.38 24.86 -2.84
C CYS A 229 -14.06 23.47 -3.40
N VAL A 230 -14.82 23.03 -4.38
CA VAL A 230 -14.51 21.84 -5.19
C VAL A 230 -14.48 22.27 -6.66
N MET A 231 -13.37 22.01 -7.32
CA MET A 231 -13.16 22.29 -8.74
C MET A 231 -13.11 20.99 -9.51
N LYS A 232 -13.80 20.95 -10.65
CA LYS A 232 -13.65 19.93 -11.69
C LYS A 232 -12.62 20.41 -12.70
N VAL A 233 -11.68 19.54 -13.09
CA VAL A 233 -10.66 19.88 -14.09
C VAL A 233 -10.91 19.09 -15.38
N SER A 234 -11.05 19.81 -16.49
CA SER A 234 -11.31 19.24 -17.82
C SER A 234 -10.31 19.83 -18.84
N GLY A 235 -9.29 19.05 -19.20
CA GLY A 235 -8.17 19.55 -19.99
C GLY A 235 -7.47 20.70 -19.27
N SER A 236 -7.36 21.86 -19.92
CA SER A 236 -6.75 23.08 -19.37
C SER A 236 -7.78 24.02 -18.69
N LYS A 237 -8.96 23.54 -18.35
CA LYS A 237 -10.01 24.35 -17.72
C LYS A 237 -10.38 23.79 -16.36
N ALA A 238 -10.60 24.68 -15.39
CA ALA A 238 -11.15 24.37 -14.09
C ALA A 238 -12.53 25.03 -13.94
N GLU A 239 -13.49 24.27 -13.44
CA GLU A 239 -14.87 24.72 -13.24
C GLU A 239 -15.30 24.44 -11.80
N LEU A 240 -15.95 25.42 -11.16
CA LEU A 240 -16.49 25.24 -9.82
C LEU A 240 -17.65 24.24 -9.86
N VAL A 241 -17.65 23.27 -8.95
CA VAL A 241 -18.74 22.31 -8.81
C VAL A 241 -19.85 22.90 -7.97
N GLY A 242 -21.01 23.05 -8.59
CA GLY A 242 -22.17 23.70 -7.97
C GLY A 242 -22.09 25.25 -7.98
N ALA A 243 -22.99 25.88 -7.24
CA ALA A 243 -23.00 27.35 -7.13
C ALA A 243 -21.86 27.85 -6.22
N ALA A 244 -21.39 29.06 -6.47
CA ALA A 244 -20.47 29.74 -5.58
C ALA A 244 -21.05 29.80 -4.16
N ASP A 245 -20.20 29.56 -3.16
CA ASP A 245 -20.59 29.52 -1.74
C ASP A 245 -21.59 28.43 -1.32
N ALA A 246 -21.98 27.52 -2.21
CA ALA A 246 -22.94 26.47 -1.90
C ALA A 246 -22.35 25.40 -0.94
N LEU A 247 -21.05 25.18 -0.98
CA LEU A 247 -20.37 24.23 -0.10
C LEU A 247 -20.01 24.93 1.22
N TYR A 248 -20.79 24.69 2.25
CA TYR A 248 -20.62 25.32 3.57
C TYR A 248 -19.76 24.46 4.49
N LEU A 249 -18.54 24.22 4.12
CA LEU A 249 -17.56 23.57 4.97
C LEU A 249 -16.46 24.59 5.28
N THR A 250 -16.38 25.01 6.54
CA THR A 250 -15.33 25.90 7.01
C THR A 250 -14.18 25.09 7.56
N ALA A 251 -13.10 25.02 6.81
CA ALA A 251 -11.84 24.49 7.35
C ALA A 251 -11.25 25.53 8.29
N GLY A 252 -10.91 25.12 9.48
CA GLY A 252 -10.27 25.97 10.44
C GLY A 252 -9.27 25.23 11.29
N GLY A 253 -8.04 25.73 11.33
CA GLY A 253 -6.97 25.24 12.17
C GLY A 253 -6.00 24.31 11.47
N SER A 254 -4.82 24.19 12.05
CA SER A 254 -3.63 23.56 11.46
C SER A 254 -3.69 22.03 11.26
N ASN A 255 -4.84 21.38 11.47
CA ASN A 255 -4.98 19.92 11.50
C ASN A 255 -6.15 19.40 10.66
N SER A 256 -6.67 20.18 9.74
CA SER A 256 -7.80 19.74 8.92
C SER A 256 -7.33 18.93 7.72
N ALA A 257 -7.39 17.61 7.83
CA ALA A 257 -7.44 16.77 6.66
C ALA A 257 -8.84 16.84 6.05
N VAL A 258 -8.93 16.78 4.72
CA VAL A 258 -10.17 16.83 3.97
C VAL A 258 -10.32 15.50 3.24
N GLY A 259 -11.51 14.91 3.28
CA GLY A 259 -11.87 13.78 2.41
C GLY A 259 -12.66 14.29 1.21
N LEU A 260 -12.26 13.87 0.02
CA LEU A 260 -12.97 14.10 -1.24
C LEU A 260 -13.17 12.78 -1.95
N PHE A 261 -14.40 12.49 -2.40
CA PHE A 261 -14.73 11.27 -3.12
C PHE A 261 -15.62 11.63 -4.31
N ALA A 262 -15.09 11.47 -5.52
CA ALA A 262 -15.80 11.73 -6.78
C ALA A 262 -16.24 10.40 -7.40
N LEU A 263 -17.38 9.85 -6.96
CA LEU A 263 -17.93 8.59 -7.45
C LEU A 263 -18.46 8.71 -8.89
N SER A 264 -19.01 9.85 -9.21
CA SER A 264 -19.41 10.25 -10.57
C SER A 264 -19.50 11.77 -10.66
N ALA A 265 -19.78 12.30 -11.84
CA ALA A 265 -20.03 13.75 -12.02
C ALA A 265 -21.24 14.27 -11.23
N SER A 266 -22.16 13.40 -10.81
CA SER A 266 -23.35 13.70 -10.04
C SER A 266 -23.39 13.04 -8.66
N ASP A 267 -22.26 12.52 -8.19
CA ASP A 267 -22.17 11.90 -6.87
C ASP A 267 -20.78 12.20 -6.30
N ILE A 268 -20.66 13.35 -5.63
CA ILE A 268 -19.40 13.82 -5.06
C ILE A 268 -19.60 14.09 -3.57
N TRP A 269 -18.73 13.48 -2.76
CA TRP A 269 -18.73 13.67 -1.31
C TRP A 269 -17.51 14.47 -0.88
N CYS A 270 -17.73 15.41 0.02
CA CYS A 270 -16.68 16.18 0.67
C CYS A 270 -16.84 16.08 2.19
N ALA A 271 -15.75 15.79 2.89
CA ALA A 271 -15.74 15.60 4.33
C ALA A 271 -14.66 16.45 4.99
N GLN A 272 -14.99 17.11 6.07
CA GLN A 272 -14.06 17.81 6.96
C GLN A 272 -14.65 18.01 8.34
N TYR A 273 -13.86 18.43 9.29
CA TYR A 273 -14.40 18.86 10.58
C TYR A 273 -14.61 20.38 10.64
N ASN A 274 -15.68 20.80 11.28
CA ASN A 274 -15.97 22.21 11.50
C ASN A 274 -15.10 22.76 12.65
N ASN A 275 -14.29 23.77 12.37
CA ASN A 275 -13.50 24.45 13.41
C ASN A 275 -14.01 25.87 13.72
N GLU A 276 -15.23 26.19 13.38
CA GLU A 276 -15.79 27.50 13.68
C GLU A 276 -15.97 27.70 15.20
N ARG A 277 -15.22 28.65 15.76
CA ARG A 277 -15.20 28.92 17.21
C ARG A 277 -16.49 29.53 17.75
N LYS A 278 -17.35 30.07 16.87
CA LYS A 278 -18.56 30.80 17.26
C LYS A 278 -19.74 29.91 17.64
N VAL A 279 -19.77 28.67 17.16
CA VAL A 279 -20.83 27.70 17.45
C VAL A 279 -20.22 26.54 18.25
N LEU A 280 -20.15 26.71 19.58
CA LEU A 280 -19.51 25.75 20.50
C LEU A 280 -20.09 24.32 20.40
N VAL A 281 -21.35 24.18 20.01
CA VAL A 281 -22.06 22.89 19.94
C VAL A 281 -21.66 22.10 18.68
N GLU A 282 -21.19 22.77 17.64
CA GLU A 282 -20.81 22.18 16.36
C GLU A 282 -19.29 22.20 16.11
N ARG A 283 -18.55 22.75 17.09
CA ARG A 283 -17.10 22.87 16.97
C ARG A 283 -16.46 21.50 16.87
N ARG A 284 -15.71 21.30 15.78
CA ARG A 284 -15.05 20.04 15.44
C ARG A 284 -15.99 18.84 15.22
N ALA A 285 -17.27 19.09 14.92
CA ALA A 285 -18.13 18.07 14.39
C ALA A 285 -17.71 17.71 12.94
N LEU A 286 -17.86 16.45 12.58
CA LEU A 286 -17.71 16.03 11.19
C LEU A 286 -18.81 16.67 10.34
N ASN A 287 -18.41 17.38 9.30
CA ASN A 287 -19.30 17.87 8.26
C ASN A 287 -19.12 17.05 6.99
N LEU A 288 -20.18 16.40 6.55
CA LEU A 288 -20.27 15.84 5.22
C LEU A 288 -21.12 16.75 4.33
N ALA A 289 -20.69 16.88 3.09
CA ALA A 289 -21.49 17.48 2.03
C ALA A 289 -21.55 16.53 0.85
N HIS A 290 -22.67 16.51 0.16
CA HIS A 290 -22.95 15.68 -1.01
C HIS A 290 -23.43 16.54 -2.16
N PHE A 291 -22.83 16.40 -3.34
CA PHE A 291 -23.27 16.97 -4.60
C PHE A 291 -24.02 15.92 -5.43
N ASP A 292 -25.27 16.20 -5.77
CA ASP A 292 -26.17 15.30 -6.49
C ASP A 292 -26.19 15.51 -8.01
N GLY A 293 -25.25 16.31 -8.54
CA GLY A 293 -25.21 16.72 -9.94
C GLY A 293 -25.89 18.07 -10.22
N SER A 294 -26.62 18.60 -9.25
CA SER A 294 -27.33 19.91 -9.37
C SER A 294 -26.96 20.86 -8.24
N ALA A 295 -26.90 20.37 -7.01
CA ALA A 295 -26.70 21.20 -5.83
C ALA A 295 -25.92 20.43 -4.73
N TRP A 296 -25.32 21.19 -3.81
CA TRP A 296 -24.71 20.67 -2.59
C TRP A 296 -25.74 20.58 -1.45
N THR A 297 -25.85 19.41 -0.85
CA THR A 297 -26.51 19.22 0.45
C THR A 297 -25.42 19.17 1.54
N ASN A 298 -25.48 20.07 2.50
CA ASN A 298 -24.50 20.21 3.57
C ASN A 298 -25.00 19.62 4.89
N ALA A 299 -24.09 19.46 5.85
CA ALA A 299 -24.36 19.00 7.21
C ALA A 299 -25.03 17.61 7.28
N ILE A 300 -24.62 16.71 6.38
CA ILE A 300 -25.12 15.33 6.36
C ILE A 300 -24.50 14.57 7.52
N SER A 301 -25.33 13.88 8.30
CA SER A 301 -24.92 13.03 9.41
C SER A 301 -24.65 11.61 8.94
N ILE A 302 -23.61 10.96 9.47
CA ILE A 302 -23.43 9.53 9.31
C ILE A 302 -24.44 8.81 10.23
N PRO A 303 -25.22 7.84 9.71
CA PRO A 303 -26.15 7.08 10.53
C PRO A 303 -25.47 6.42 11.74
N GLY A 304 -26.08 6.55 12.90
CA GLY A 304 -25.54 6.04 14.18
C GLY A 304 -24.53 6.95 14.88
N ARG A 305 -23.90 7.88 14.14
CA ARG A 305 -22.99 8.84 14.74
C ARG A 305 -23.73 10.03 15.36
N ASN A 306 -23.35 10.39 16.59
CA ASN A 306 -23.82 11.61 17.19
C ASN A 306 -23.19 12.83 16.47
N ALA A 307 -24.00 13.75 15.97
CA ALA A 307 -23.53 14.99 15.32
C ALA A 307 -22.63 15.86 16.22
N LYS A 308 -22.68 15.65 17.55
CA LYS A 308 -21.85 16.37 18.52
C LYS A 308 -20.53 15.66 18.80
N ASP A 309 -20.29 14.47 18.25
CA ASP A 309 -19.05 13.74 18.45
C ASP A 309 -17.89 14.51 17.83
N TYR A 310 -16.92 14.77 18.68
CA TYR A 310 -15.74 15.55 18.34
C TYR A 310 -14.87 14.83 17.30
N ALA A 311 -14.61 15.49 16.18
CA ALA A 311 -13.61 15.05 15.21
C ALA A 311 -12.41 15.99 15.27
N SER A 312 -11.26 15.48 15.70
CA SER A 312 -10.02 16.26 15.75
C SER A 312 -9.24 16.17 14.45
N CYS A 313 -9.42 15.09 13.73
CA CYS A 313 -8.86 14.87 12.42
C CYS A 313 -9.78 13.94 11.60
N VAL A 314 -9.84 14.20 10.31
CA VAL A 314 -10.59 13.41 9.33
C VAL A 314 -9.65 13.09 8.20
N LEU A 315 -9.56 11.83 7.81
CA LEU A 315 -8.80 11.37 6.67
C LEU A 315 -9.70 10.54 5.76
N GLY A 316 -9.82 10.97 4.51
CA GLY A 316 -10.55 10.24 3.47
C GLY A 316 -9.61 9.47 2.57
N LYS A 317 -9.93 8.23 2.28
CA LYS A 317 -9.22 7.38 1.32
C LYS A 317 -10.17 6.49 0.53
N TYR A 318 -9.84 6.23 -0.74
CA TYR A 318 -10.34 5.06 -1.45
C TYR A 318 -9.45 3.86 -1.15
N VAL A 319 -10.09 2.74 -0.86
CA VAL A 319 -9.43 1.43 -0.80
C VAL A 319 -10.28 0.45 -1.58
N ALA A 320 -9.71 -0.17 -2.59
CA ALA A 320 -10.39 -1.11 -3.50
C ALA A 320 -11.74 -0.55 -4.03
N GLY A 321 -11.74 0.71 -4.49
CA GLY A 321 -12.92 1.38 -5.03
C GLY A 321 -13.98 1.78 -4.01
N VAL A 322 -13.75 1.57 -2.71
CA VAL A 322 -14.66 1.94 -1.63
C VAL A 322 -14.16 3.19 -0.90
N PRO A 323 -14.98 4.25 -0.73
CA PRO A 323 -14.66 5.40 0.08
C PRO A 323 -14.65 5.06 1.58
N TYR A 324 -13.61 5.46 2.26
CA TYR A 324 -13.48 5.34 3.73
C TYR A 324 -13.19 6.69 4.36
N LEU A 325 -13.77 6.91 5.55
CA LEU A 325 -13.49 8.05 6.42
C LEU A 325 -12.97 7.56 7.76
N PHE A 326 -11.71 7.87 8.05
CA PHE A 326 -11.09 7.65 9.34
C PHE A 326 -11.18 8.93 10.17
N ILE A 327 -11.65 8.82 11.40
CA ILE A 327 -11.89 9.95 12.28
C ILE A 327 -11.22 9.69 13.61
N TYR A 328 -10.47 10.66 14.09
CA TYR A 328 -9.91 10.65 15.44
C TYR A 328 -10.63 11.64 16.34
N ASN A 329 -10.93 11.21 17.57
CA ASN A 329 -11.49 12.02 18.62
C ASN A 329 -10.48 12.19 19.78
N GLN A 330 -9.87 13.37 19.87
CA GLN A 330 -8.86 13.69 20.88
C GLN A 330 -9.42 13.66 22.31
N ASN A 331 -10.69 14.02 22.51
CA ASN A 331 -11.27 14.08 23.85
C ASN A 331 -11.44 12.67 24.45
N THR A 332 -11.79 11.71 23.60
CA THR A 332 -11.97 10.31 24.02
C THR A 332 -10.76 9.46 23.73
N GLN A 333 -9.74 9.99 23.03
CA GLN A 333 -8.56 9.24 22.57
C GLN A 333 -8.97 7.99 21.80
N SER A 334 -9.95 8.12 20.89
CA SER A 334 -10.50 7.00 20.12
C SER A 334 -10.55 7.29 18.64
N VAL A 335 -10.56 6.23 17.85
CA VAL A 335 -10.66 6.28 16.40
C VAL A 335 -11.97 5.62 15.94
N SER A 336 -12.50 6.10 14.81
CA SER A 336 -13.66 5.52 14.15
C SER A 336 -13.38 5.43 12.66
N LEU A 337 -13.85 4.37 12.03
CA LEU A 337 -13.74 4.16 10.59
C LEU A 337 -15.15 3.94 10.01
N TYR A 338 -15.48 4.69 8.99
CA TYR A 338 -16.73 4.57 8.24
C TYR A 338 -16.42 4.27 6.78
N LYS A 339 -17.33 3.55 6.13
CA LYS A 339 -17.28 3.28 4.69
C LYS A 339 -18.56 3.72 4.01
N TYR A 340 -18.46 4.11 2.75
CA TYR A 340 -19.60 4.36 1.88
C TYR A 340 -19.81 3.17 0.95
N ALA A 341 -20.89 2.45 1.16
CA ALA A 341 -21.28 1.30 0.36
C ALA A 341 -22.80 1.19 0.30
N SER A 342 -23.34 0.66 -0.80
CA SER A 342 -24.80 0.53 -1.00
C SER A 342 -25.53 1.87 -0.81
N ASN A 343 -24.95 2.96 -1.31
CA ASN A 343 -25.45 4.33 -1.23
C ASN A 343 -25.65 4.87 0.20
N ALA A 344 -24.89 4.36 1.15
CA ALA A 344 -24.96 4.81 2.55
C ALA A 344 -23.61 4.76 3.25
N TRP A 345 -23.35 5.70 4.16
CA TRP A 345 -22.26 5.64 5.11
C TRP A 345 -22.62 4.71 6.25
N SER A 346 -21.71 3.82 6.63
CA SER A 346 -21.87 2.89 7.74
C SER A 346 -20.56 2.73 8.50
N ALA A 347 -20.64 2.46 9.81
CA ALA A 347 -19.46 2.20 10.61
C ALA A 347 -18.82 0.85 10.27
N VAL A 348 -17.49 0.84 10.18
CA VAL A 348 -16.68 -0.37 10.25
C VAL A 348 -16.38 -0.65 11.72
N PHE A 349 -15.94 0.39 12.44
CA PHE A 349 -15.90 0.43 13.91
C PHE A 349 -16.08 1.87 14.41
N GLU A 350 -16.52 2.01 15.66
CA GLU A 350 -16.71 3.30 16.30
C GLU A 350 -16.03 3.35 17.67
N SER A 351 -15.47 4.52 17.98
CA SER A 351 -14.87 4.82 19.29
C SER A 351 -13.86 3.78 19.80
N LEU A 352 -13.13 3.16 18.86
CA LEU A 352 -12.11 2.16 19.17
C LEU A 352 -10.92 2.82 19.86
N LYS A 353 -10.49 2.28 21.00
CA LYS A 353 -9.27 2.68 21.70
C LYS A 353 -8.09 1.88 21.13
N MET A 354 -7.04 2.59 20.76
CA MET A 354 -5.78 1.92 20.37
C MET A 354 -5.10 1.36 21.62
N LYS A 355 -4.54 0.15 21.49
CA LYS A 355 -3.93 -0.56 22.63
C LYS A 355 -2.41 -0.37 22.64
N LYS A 356 -1.84 -0.36 23.86
CA LYS A 356 -0.39 -0.48 24.05
C LYS A 356 0.14 -1.85 23.66
N ALA A 357 1.45 -2.02 23.68
CA ALA A 357 2.12 -3.28 23.35
C ALA A 357 1.70 -4.45 24.26
N ASP A 358 1.16 -4.19 25.44
CA ASP A 358 0.60 -5.20 26.36
C ASP A 358 -0.76 -5.76 25.88
N GLY A 359 -1.35 -5.20 24.84
CA GLY A 359 -2.64 -5.60 24.25
C GLY A 359 -3.87 -5.24 25.11
N THR A 360 -3.71 -4.66 26.27
CA THR A 360 -4.79 -4.41 27.25
C THR A 360 -4.95 -2.93 27.61
N THR A 361 -3.87 -2.23 27.87
CA THR A 361 -3.86 -0.82 28.25
C THR A 361 -4.13 0.08 27.03
N ASP A 362 -4.95 1.13 27.21
CA ASP A 362 -5.20 2.10 26.15
C ASP A 362 -3.97 2.99 25.94
N ALA A 363 -3.56 3.18 24.69
CA ALA A 363 -2.54 4.13 24.31
C ALA A 363 -3.10 5.55 24.25
N THR A 364 -2.28 6.52 24.64
CA THR A 364 -2.56 7.93 24.39
C THR A 364 -2.00 8.31 23.03
N LEU A 365 -2.85 8.76 22.12
CA LEU A 365 -2.44 9.09 20.76
C LEU A 365 -1.98 10.55 20.65
N ASN A 366 -0.96 10.77 19.82
CA ASN A 366 -0.54 12.09 19.37
C ASN A 366 -0.94 12.27 17.89
N LEU A 367 -1.76 13.28 17.64
CA LEU A 367 -2.40 13.56 16.34
C LEU A 367 -1.47 13.96 15.20
N ARG A 368 -0.20 14.18 15.46
CA ARG A 368 0.67 14.86 14.51
C ARG A 368 1.02 14.04 13.28
N ALA A 369 0.97 12.72 13.40
CA ALA A 369 1.10 11.83 12.26
C ALA A 369 0.11 10.67 12.43
N PHE A 370 -0.79 10.51 11.46
CA PHE A 370 -1.59 9.31 11.36
C PHE A 370 -2.05 9.08 9.91
N ASP A 371 -2.18 7.83 9.56
CA ASP A 371 -2.69 7.36 8.29
C ASP A 371 -3.32 5.98 8.48
N PHE A 372 -4.04 5.47 7.50
CA PHE A 372 -4.58 4.12 7.54
C PHE A 372 -4.57 3.50 6.15
N ASP A 373 -4.63 2.18 6.10
CA ASP A 373 -4.92 1.43 4.89
C ASP A 373 -5.64 0.12 5.23
N ILE A 374 -6.19 -0.56 4.24
CA ILE A 374 -7.00 -1.76 4.44
C ILE A 374 -6.45 -2.87 3.55
N ALA A 375 -6.10 -3.98 4.18
CA ALA A 375 -5.59 -5.16 3.52
C ALA A 375 -6.67 -5.88 2.71
N THR A 376 -6.28 -6.72 1.78
CA THR A 376 -7.19 -7.49 0.90
C THR A 376 -8.13 -8.42 1.65
N ASN A 377 -7.73 -8.88 2.85
CA ASN A 377 -8.57 -9.68 3.75
C ASN A 377 -9.50 -8.84 4.65
N GLY A 378 -9.46 -7.50 4.51
CA GLY A 378 -10.24 -6.56 5.30
C GLY A 378 -9.62 -6.13 6.62
N ASP A 379 -8.44 -6.63 6.99
CA ASP A 379 -7.71 -6.12 8.16
C ASP A 379 -7.32 -4.66 7.95
N ILE A 380 -7.45 -3.84 8.99
CA ILE A 380 -7.19 -2.41 8.92
C ILE A 380 -5.83 -2.12 9.56
N TYR A 381 -4.98 -1.40 8.85
CA TYR A 381 -3.69 -0.95 9.34
C TYR A 381 -3.78 0.54 9.65
N VAL A 382 -3.48 0.93 10.88
CA VAL A 382 -3.49 2.31 11.34
C VAL A 382 -2.10 2.69 11.79
N MET A 383 -1.50 3.67 11.13
CA MET A 383 -0.27 4.32 11.59
C MET A 383 -0.64 5.53 12.43
N ALA A 384 -0.15 5.60 13.64
CA ALA A 384 -0.35 6.75 14.52
C ALA A 384 0.81 6.93 15.49
N GLY A 385 1.10 8.17 15.88
CA GLY A 385 1.94 8.47 17.03
C GLY A 385 1.19 8.16 18.33
N GLY A 386 1.86 7.49 19.27
CA GLY A 386 1.26 7.16 20.55
C GLY A 386 2.26 6.66 21.58
N ASP A 387 1.85 6.61 22.84
CA ASP A 387 2.64 6.09 23.96
C ASP A 387 2.47 4.57 24.09
N TYR A 388 2.83 3.81 23.05
CA TYR A 388 2.55 2.38 22.97
C TYR A 388 3.36 1.51 23.96
N SER A 389 4.62 1.86 24.22
CA SER A 389 5.50 1.11 25.15
C SER A 389 5.89 1.92 26.36
N VAL A 390 6.25 3.19 26.19
CA VAL A 390 6.72 4.08 27.27
C VAL A 390 5.75 5.24 27.46
N GLU A 391 5.33 5.46 28.69
CA GLU A 391 4.39 6.57 29.03
C GLU A 391 4.97 7.92 28.61
N LYS A 392 4.17 8.70 27.89
CA LYS A 392 4.49 10.05 27.37
C LYS A 392 5.64 10.10 26.35
N VAL A 393 6.07 8.97 25.80
CA VAL A 393 6.95 8.94 24.65
C VAL A 393 6.10 8.55 23.43
N TYR A 394 5.94 9.47 22.50
CA TYR A 394 5.02 9.31 21.37
C TYR A 394 5.77 8.90 20.11
N ASN A 395 5.98 7.61 19.97
CA ASN A 395 6.60 7.04 18.77
C ASN A 395 5.55 6.68 17.71
N LEU A 396 5.95 6.61 16.44
CA LEU A 396 5.11 6.04 15.41
C LEU A 396 4.98 4.52 15.60
N ALA A 397 3.77 4.01 15.45
CA ALA A 397 3.53 2.59 15.31
C ALA A 397 2.47 2.34 14.24
N VAL A 398 2.53 1.16 13.63
CA VAL A 398 1.46 0.64 12.79
C VAL A 398 0.73 -0.45 13.57
N VAL A 399 -0.55 -0.24 13.81
CA VAL A 399 -1.42 -1.17 14.49
C VAL A 399 -2.32 -1.85 13.48
N LYS A 400 -2.22 -3.15 13.40
CA LYS A 400 -3.14 -3.99 12.63
C LYS A 400 -4.38 -4.28 13.49
N ILE A 401 -5.56 -4.01 12.95
CA ILE A 401 -6.88 -4.27 13.56
C ILE A 401 -7.53 -5.37 12.72
N ALA A 402 -7.73 -6.54 13.30
CA ALA A 402 -8.32 -7.67 12.60
C ALA A 402 -9.79 -7.41 12.26
N ALA A 403 -10.19 -7.66 11.00
CA ALA A 403 -11.55 -7.39 10.51
C ALA A 403 -12.63 -8.19 11.24
N LYS A 404 -12.30 -9.39 11.73
CA LYS A 404 -13.27 -10.32 12.32
C LYS A 404 -13.72 -9.96 13.75
N ASP A 405 -12.84 -9.34 14.56
CA ASP A 405 -13.04 -9.17 16.02
C ASP A 405 -12.42 -7.90 16.58
N ASN A 406 -11.84 -7.05 15.74
CA ASN A 406 -11.09 -5.83 16.09
C ASN A 406 -9.89 -6.09 17.03
N ALA A 407 -9.35 -7.31 17.05
CA ALA A 407 -8.13 -7.60 17.77
C ALA A 407 -6.97 -6.77 17.21
N GLN A 408 -6.14 -6.20 18.10
CA GLN A 408 -5.08 -5.26 17.74
C GLN A 408 -3.71 -5.88 17.92
N THR A 409 -2.82 -5.65 16.96
CA THR A 409 -1.42 -6.08 17.00
C THR A 409 -0.53 -4.96 16.48
N ILE A 410 0.49 -4.54 17.24
CA ILE A 410 1.50 -3.60 16.77
C ILE A 410 2.44 -4.37 15.83
N ILE A 411 2.55 -3.91 14.60
CA ILE A 411 3.35 -4.54 13.55
C ILE A 411 4.78 -4.01 13.60
N GLY A 412 5.75 -4.91 13.70
CA GLY A 412 7.18 -4.57 13.68
C GLY A 412 7.69 -3.81 14.90
N GLY A 413 6.86 -3.60 15.91
CA GLY A 413 7.17 -2.75 17.06
C GLY A 413 7.02 -1.26 16.75
N GLU A 414 7.41 -0.42 17.71
CA GLU A 414 7.44 1.03 17.52
C GLU A 414 8.62 1.45 16.65
N MET A 415 8.38 2.43 15.79
CA MET A 415 9.44 3.12 15.06
C MET A 415 9.97 4.27 15.91
N SER A 416 11.30 4.37 16.07
CA SER A 416 11.93 5.53 16.73
C SER A 416 11.94 6.72 15.76
N VAL A 417 10.77 7.30 15.53
CA VAL A 417 10.55 8.45 14.64
C VAL A 417 10.02 9.61 15.48
N ASP A 418 10.71 10.74 15.40
CA ASP A 418 10.24 11.97 16.04
C ASP A 418 8.97 12.47 15.36
N ILE A 419 7.85 12.39 16.09
CA ILE A 419 6.53 12.81 15.60
C ILE A 419 6.19 14.27 15.95
N ASP A 420 7.11 15.03 16.53
CA ASP A 420 6.85 16.43 16.92
C ASP A 420 6.62 17.34 15.72
N GLU A 421 6.97 16.88 14.54
CA GLU A 421 6.66 17.58 13.32
C GLU A 421 5.40 17.08 12.64
N TYR A 422 4.54 18.01 12.43
CA TYR A 422 3.26 17.89 11.78
C TYR A 422 3.36 17.22 10.41
N ARG A 423 2.54 16.16 10.17
CA ARG A 423 2.34 15.55 8.85
C ARG A 423 3.62 15.03 8.21
N SER A 424 4.58 14.62 9.01
CA SER A 424 5.86 14.13 8.50
C SER A 424 5.86 12.62 8.20
N ALA A 425 4.72 11.94 8.30
CA ALA A 425 4.63 10.52 8.00
C ALA A 425 3.32 10.13 7.32
N SER A 426 3.38 9.12 6.46
CA SER A 426 2.25 8.50 5.77
C SER A 426 2.51 7.01 5.56
N MET A 427 1.46 6.20 5.42
CA MET A 427 1.59 4.78 5.16
C MET A 427 0.70 4.31 4.00
N GLY A 428 1.09 3.21 3.39
CA GLY A 428 0.30 2.47 2.43
C GLY A 428 0.65 0.99 2.47
N LEU A 429 -0.27 0.15 2.02
CA LEU A 429 -0.06 -1.27 1.81
C LEU A 429 0.21 -1.52 0.32
N ASP A 430 1.21 -2.35 0.01
CA ASP A 430 1.39 -2.83 -1.35
C ASP A 430 0.33 -3.89 -1.72
N ALA A 431 0.36 -4.42 -2.94
CA ALA A 431 -0.58 -5.45 -3.41
C ALA A 431 -0.52 -6.76 -2.60
N ASN A 432 0.53 -6.96 -1.81
CA ASN A 432 0.72 -8.12 -0.94
C ASN A 432 0.35 -7.83 0.53
N ASP A 433 -0.26 -6.66 0.80
CA ASP A 433 -0.57 -6.15 2.15
C ASP A 433 0.67 -5.90 3.03
N VAL A 434 1.83 -5.67 2.40
CA VAL A 434 3.04 -5.29 3.11
C VAL A 434 2.99 -3.79 3.43
N PRO A 435 3.11 -3.38 4.69
CA PRO A 435 3.08 -1.97 5.05
C PRO A 435 4.41 -1.28 4.71
N TYR A 436 4.30 -0.14 4.05
CA TYR A 436 5.37 0.83 3.86
C TYR A 436 5.03 2.11 4.60
N VAL A 437 6.01 2.69 5.27
CA VAL A 437 5.91 3.97 5.95
C VAL A 437 6.94 4.93 5.39
N VAL A 438 6.49 6.11 4.96
CA VAL A 438 7.35 7.23 4.60
C VAL A 438 7.31 8.27 5.70
N TYR A 439 8.44 8.88 6.00
CA TYR A 439 8.57 9.89 7.04
C TYR A 439 9.73 10.83 6.77
N THR A 440 9.76 11.98 7.43
CA THR A 440 10.90 12.89 7.37
C THR A 440 11.84 12.61 8.54
N LYS A 441 13.11 12.28 8.24
CA LYS A 441 14.15 11.98 9.21
C LYS A 441 15.10 13.17 9.37
N PRO A 442 15.35 13.68 10.60
CA PRO A 442 16.30 14.73 10.84
C PRO A 442 17.75 14.29 10.55
N GLU A 443 18.50 15.11 9.86
CA GLU A 443 19.94 15.03 9.70
C GLU A 443 20.54 16.42 9.98
N GLY A 444 20.91 16.68 11.23
CA GLY A 444 21.28 18.00 11.72
C GLY A 444 20.05 18.94 11.77
N GLU A 445 20.16 20.10 11.13
CA GLU A 445 19.08 21.11 11.10
C GLU A 445 18.08 20.91 9.96
N VAL A 446 18.31 19.94 9.08
CA VAL A 446 17.44 19.65 7.93
C VAL A 446 16.84 18.25 8.03
N LYS A 447 15.78 17.99 7.28
CA LYS A 447 15.12 16.70 7.22
C LYS A 447 15.14 16.16 5.80
N TYR A 448 15.08 14.86 5.67
CA TYR A 448 15.03 14.16 4.39
C TYR A 448 13.90 13.15 4.40
N ALA A 449 13.26 12.98 3.25
CA ALA A 449 12.28 11.91 3.06
C ALA A 449 12.96 10.55 3.14
N CYS A 450 12.42 9.66 3.97
CA CYS A 450 12.85 8.29 4.13
C CYS A 450 11.67 7.34 3.98
N ILE A 451 11.95 6.08 3.61
CA ILE A 451 10.96 5.02 3.53
C ILE A 451 11.45 3.79 4.29
N THR A 452 10.53 3.09 4.92
CA THR A 452 10.80 1.82 5.61
C THR A 452 9.65 0.84 5.37
N THR A 453 9.93 -0.44 5.56
CA THR A 453 8.95 -1.54 5.48
C THR A 453 9.31 -2.61 6.51
N ILE A 454 8.52 -3.66 6.62
CA ILE A 454 8.78 -4.78 7.54
C ILE A 454 9.73 -5.78 6.90
N ASP A 455 10.82 -6.10 7.62
CA ASP A 455 11.65 -7.26 7.29
C ASP A 455 10.86 -8.55 7.60
N PRO A 456 10.57 -9.39 6.60
CA PRO A 456 9.72 -10.56 6.80
C PRO A 456 10.34 -11.62 7.71
N LYS A 457 11.68 -11.64 7.85
CA LYS A 457 12.40 -12.57 8.71
C LYS A 457 12.54 -12.04 10.14
N ALA A 458 12.98 -10.79 10.29
CA ALA A 458 13.16 -10.18 11.61
C ALA A 458 11.84 -9.78 12.26
N LYS A 459 10.77 -9.61 11.47
CA LYS A 459 9.44 -9.10 11.89
C LYS A 459 9.53 -7.71 12.54
N THR A 460 10.52 -6.91 12.12
CA THR A 460 10.75 -5.54 12.59
C THR A 460 10.84 -4.60 11.40
N TRP A 461 10.70 -3.30 11.65
CA TRP A 461 10.92 -2.28 10.63
C TRP A 461 12.38 -2.31 10.16
N THR A 462 12.58 -2.22 8.84
CA THR A 462 13.91 -2.05 8.24
C THR A 462 14.49 -0.69 8.64
N GLU A 463 15.81 -0.52 8.53
CA GLU A 463 16.39 0.81 8.61
C GLU A 463 15.84 1.67 7.46
N GLY A 464 15.37 2.89 7.78
CA GLY A 464 14.74 3.75 6.78
C GLY A 464 15.72 4.14 5.68
N GLU A 465 15.38 3.79 4.44
CA GLU A 465 16.13 4.19 3.25
C GLU A 465 15.84 5.66 2.91
N LYS A 466 16.87 6.44 2.64
CA LYS A 466 16.75 7.84 2.24
C LYS A 466 16.26 7.93 0.80
N LEU A 467 15.09 8.52 0.58
CA LEU A 467 14.52 8.78 -0.74
C LEU A 467 15.02 10.10 -1.33
N SER A 468 14.91 11.20 -0.56
CA SER A 468 15.23 12.53 -1.06
C SER A 468 16.71 12.86 -0.96
N SER A 469 17.27 13.43 -2.02
CA SER A 469 18.61 14.03 -2.00
C SER A 469 18.59 15.48 -1.49
N SER A 470 17.43 16.12 -1.47
CA SER A 470 17.19 17.49 -1.01
C SER A 470 16.38 17.49 0.28
N PRO A 471 16.50 18.55 1.10
CA PRO A 471 15.68 18.69 2.31
C PRO A 471 14.18 18.57 2.01
N SER A 472 13.47 17.81 2.83
CA SER A 472 12.04 17.56 2.70
C SER A 472 11.32 17.80 4.02
N ASP A 473 10.20 18.50 3.99
CA ASP A 473 9.37 18.79 5.16
C ASP A 473 8.02 18.08 5.16
N PHE A 474 7.68 17.41 4.06
CA PHE A 474 6.43 16.64 3.95
C PHE A 474 6.56 15.46 2.97
N VAL A 475 5.95 14.33 3.34
CA VAL A 475 5.89 13.12 2.49
C VAL A 475 4.52 12.45 2.60
N VAL A 476 4.10 11.85 1.50
CA VAL A 476 2.87 11.04 1.43
C VAL A 476 3.05 9.87 0.46
N ILE A 477 2.53 8.67 0.82
CA ILE A 477 2.63 7.46 0.02
C ILE A 477 1.25 6.93 -0.34
N ARG A 478 1.13 6.33 -1.52
CA ARG A 478 -0.03 5.54 -1.96
C ARG A 478 0.43 4.41 -2.87
N PHE A 479 -0.29 3.31 -2.81
CA PHE A 479 -0.17 2.21 -3.77
C PHE A 479 -1.41 2.16 -4.65
N THR A 480 -1.22 1.76 -5.90
CA THR A 480 -2.30 1.42 -6.82
C THR A 480 -2.75 -0.02 -6.60
N GLU A 481 -3.93 -0.39 -7.08
CA GLU A 481 -4.45 -1.76 -6.97
C GLU A 481 -3.54 -2.81 -7.62
N ASN A 482 -2.77 -2.45 -8.64
CA ASN A 482 -1.77 -3.32 -9.27
C ASN A 482 -0.40 -3.31 -8.57
N GLY A 483 -0.30 -2.71 -7.38
CA GLY A 483 0.89 -2.73 -6.52
C GLY A 483 1.96 -1.71 -6.85
N LEU A 484 1.74 -0.80 -7.82
CA LEU A 484 2.68 0.26 -8.11
C LEU A 484 2.63 1.31 -7.01
N GLY A 485 3.78 1.55 -6.35
CA GLY A 485 3.90 2.53 -5.27
C GLY A 485 4.32 3.90 -5.78
N TYR A 486 3.74 4.94 -5.19
CA TYR A 486 4.12 6.33 -5.40
C TYR A 486 4.33 7.05 -4.07
N VAL A 487 5.37 7.88 -4.02
CA VAL A 487 5.63 8.81 -2.91
C VAL A 487 5.75 10.21 -3.48
N VAL A 488 5.02 11.15 -2.90
CA VAL A 488 5.20 12.59 -3.16
C VAL A 488 5.86 13.23 -1.95
N SER A 489 6.98 13.92 -2.21
CA SER A 489 7.74 14.67 -1.22
C SER A 489 7.69 16.16 -1.55
N LYS A 490 7.66 17.02 -0.53
CA LYS A 490 7.84 18.47 -0.70
C LYS A 490 9.28 18.83 -0.34
N GLU A 491 10.08 19.17 -1.34
CA GLU A 491 11.52 19.31 -1.22
C GLU A 491 12.00 20.75 -1.55
N THR A 492 13.02 21.19 -0.83
CA THR A 492 13.71 22.44 -1.11
C THR A 492 14.90 22.17 -2.01
N ILE A 493 14.81 22.58 -3.29
CA ILE A 493 15.82 22.40 -4.32
C ILE A 493 16.38 23.78 -4.71
N GLY A 494 17.57 24.10 -4.21
CA GLY A 494 18.13 25.45 -4.29
C GLY A 494 17.25 26.46 -3.55
N GLU A 495 16.77 27.49 -4.25
CA GLU A 495 15.87 28.53 -3.70
C GLU A 495 14.38 28.17 -3.85
N ASN A 496 14.05 27.05 -4.51
CA ASN A 496 12.68 26.69 -4.84
C ASN A 496 12.22 25.50 -4.01
N THR A 497 10.95 25.51 -3.60
CA THR A 497 10.28 24.33 -3.05
C THR A 497 9.50 23.67 -4.18
N LYS A 498 9.64 22.33 -4.31
CA LYS A 498 9.05 21.52 -5.37
C LYS A 498 8.32 20.32 -4.81
N TYR A 499 7.28 19.84 -5.50
CA TYR A 499 6.82 18.48 -5.33
C TYR A 499 7.73 17.54 -6.13
N VAL A 500 8.22 16.51 -5.48
CA VAL A 500 9.05 15.46 -6.10
C VAL A 500 8.34 14.15 -5.99
N LEU A 501 8.17 13.47 -7.12
CA LEU A 501 7.53 12.17 -7.22
C LEU A 501 8.57 11.07 -7.29
N TYR A 502 8.40 10.06 -6.44
CA TYR A 502 9.14 8.80 -6.45
C TYR A 502 8.18 7.65 -6.76
N SER A 503 8.67 6.60 -7.40
CA SER A 503 7.88 5.41 -7.72
C SER A 503 8.72 4.15 -7.63
N THR A 504 8.02 3.01 -7.47
CA THR A 504 8.58 1.66 -7.63
C THR A 504 8.63 1.23 -9.11
N ALA A 505 8.11 2.02 -10.05
CA ALA A 505 8.26 1.75 -11.49
C ALA A 505 9.72 1.91 -11.90
N GLU A 506 10.22 0.91 -12.65
CA GLU A 506 11.52 1.00 -13.34
C GLU A 506 11.44 1.89 -14.59
#